data_91700f260fc8ea5415dc0d9882cd94f0
#
_entry.id   91700f260fc8ea5415dc0d9882cd94f0
#
_cell.length_a   1.000
_cell.length_b   1.000
_cell.length_c   1.000
_cell.angle_alpha   90.00
_cell.angle_beta   90.00
_cell.angle_gamma   90.00
#
_symmetry.space_group_name_H-M   'P 1'
#
loop_
_entity.id
_entity.type
_entity.pdbx_description
1 polymer ?
#
loop_
_entity_poly.entity_id
_entity_poly.type
_entity_poly.pdbx_seq_one_letter_code
_entity_poly.pdbx_strand_id
1 'polypeptide(L)'
;GYACIIHDHRGHGASVKSAEDLGYFYSGGYEAVVSDVLTVNEHAREMFPGCPVYLFGHSMGSLVVRSFTKRYDSHIDGLVVCGSPSRNPAAGAGKMLAKIIAALKGERHRPALIQKIAFDGFNKRFSSEGPNAWLSTDKENVRSYNADPLCGYCFTGNGFMGLFDLMMDT
;
A
#
# COMPACT_ATOMS: atom_id res chain seq x y z
N GLY A 1 5.17 -15.89 23.66
CA GLY A 1 4.42 -14.77 23.05
C GLY A 1 5.20 -14.16 21.90
N TYR A 2 4.60 -13.23 21.17
CA TYR A 2 5.21 -12.48 20.08
C TYR A 2 5.23 -11.00 20.44
N ALA A 3 6.33 -10.31 20.10
CA ALA A 3 6.33 -8.86 19.99
C ALA A 3 5.80 -8.50 18.58
N CYS A 4 4.97 -7.46 18.49
CA CYS A 4 4.42 -7.00 17.22
C CYS A 4 4.73 -5.51 17.05
N ILE A 5 5.33 -5.15 15.92
CA ILE A 5 5.57 -3.76 15.53
C ILE A 5 4.77 -3.51 14.27
N ILE A 6 3.98 -2.43 14.28
CA ILE A 6 3.17 -1.99 13.15
C ILE A 6 3.54 -0.55 12.87
N HIS A 7 3.68 -0.19 11.61
CA HIS A 7 3.94 1.19 11.18
C HIS A 7 2.99 1.58 10.05
N ASP A 8 2.70 2.86 9.97
CA ASP A 8 2.05 3.45 8.79
C ASP A 8 3.11 3.68 7.71
N HIS A 9 2.88 3.20 6.52
CA HIS A 9 3.72 3.52 5.37
C HIS A 9 3.71 5.03 5.09
N ARG A 10 4.77 5.55 4.46
CA ARG A 10 4.76 6.93 3.97
C ARG A 10 3.51 7.20 3.13
N GLY A 11 2.89 8.35 3.33
CA GLY A 11 1.63 8.69 2.69
C GLY A 11 0.39 8.01 3.28
N HIS A 12 0.51 7.36 4.45
CA HIS A 12 -0.60 6.68 5.12
C HIS A 12 -0.65 7.05 6.61
N GLY A 13 -1.84 6.98 7.19
CA GLY A 13 -2.06 7.12 8.62
C GLY A 13 -1.39 8.35 9.23
N ALA A 14 -0.59 8.15 10.27
CA ALA A 14 0.18 9.19 10.94
C ALA A 14 1.51 9.52 10.23
N SER A 15 1.92 8.74 9.21
CA SER A 15 3.15 8.98 8.44
C SER A 15 2.93 9.96 7.28
N VAL A 16 2.11 11.00 7.49
CA VAL A 16 1.87 12.10 6.57
C VAL A 16 2.19 13.44 7.24
N LYS A 17 2.56 14.46 6.45
CA LYS A 17 2.78 15.80 6.97
C LYS A 17 1.47 16.57 7.15
N SER A 18 0.46 16.24 6.35
CA SER A 18 -0.89 16.79 6.40
C SER A 18 -1.89 15.82 5.78
N ALA A 19 -3.19 16.03 5.99
CA ALA A 19 -4.23 15.19 5.40
C ALA A 19 -4.20 15.15 3.86
N GLU A 20 -3.72 16.23 3.24
CA GLU A 20 -3.56 16.33 1.78
C GLU A 20 -2.49 15.36 1.25
N ASP A 21 -1.58 14.89 2.10
CA ASP A 21 -0.52 13.95 1.74
C ASP A 21 -0.95 12.48 1.80
N LEU A 22 -2.18 12.17 2.24
CA LEU A 22 -2.68 10.79 2.19
C LEU A 22 -2.61 10.27 0.74
N GLY A 23 -1.95 9.11 0.56
CA GLY A 23 -1.71 8.51 -0.75
C GLY A 23 -0.59 9.15 -1.57
N TYR A 24 0.25 10.02 -0.97
CA TYR A 24 1.42 10.61 -1.60
C TYR A 24 2.71 9.96 -1.05
N PHE A 25 3.48 9.26 -1.87
CA PHE A 25 4.66 8.52 -1.43
C PHE A 25 5.93 9.36 -1.28
N TYR A 26 5.82 10.68 -1.47
CA TYR A 26 6.93 11.62 -1.41
C TYR A 26 8.05 11.31 -2.44
N SER A 27 9.25 11.81 -2.20
CA SER A 27 10.43 11.50 -3.03
C SER A 27 10.87 10.04 -2.82
N GLY A 28 11.45 9.44 -3.86
CA GLY A 28 11.94 8.06 -3.85
C GLY A 28 10.89 7.00 -4.17
N GLY A 29 9.60 7.36 -4.29
CA GLY A 29 8.55 6.45 -4.74
C GLY A 29 8.48 5.13 -3.95
N TYR A 30 8.25 4.01 -4.65
CA TYR A 30 8.11 2.70 -4.02
C TYR A 30 9.43 2.20 -3.38
N GLU A 31 10.58 2.56 -3.92
CA GLU A 31 11.88 2.18 -3.36
C GLU A 31 12.06 2.75 -1.95
N ALA A 32 11.60 3.97 -1.76
CA ALA A 32 11.61 4.60 -0.43
C ALA A 32 10.61 3.93 0.53
N VAL A 33 9.42 3.48 0.06
CA VAL A 33 8.49 2.68 0.87
C VAL A 33 9.15 1.37 1.32
N VAL A 34 9.90 0.70 0.44
CA VAL A 34 10.63 -0.53 0.78
C VAL A 34 11.77 -0.25 1.76
N SER A 35 12.50 0.85 1.57
CA SER A 35 13.58 1.28 2.49
C SER A 35 13.07 1.62 3.88
N ASP A 36 11.85 2.17 4.00
CA ASP A 36 11.24 2.41 5.30
C ASP A 36 11.01 1.10 6.08
N VAL A 37 10.66 0.02 5.39
CA VAL A 37 10.52 -1.31 6.02
C VAL A 37 11.86 -1.79 6.56
N LEU A 38 12.97 -1.53 5.86
CA LEU A 38 14.32 -1.86 6.37
C LEU A 38 14.59 -1.11 7.68
N THR A 39 14.34 0.19 7.70
CA THR A 39 14.52 1.01 8.91
C THR A 39 13.71 0.49 10.09
N VAL A 40 12.43 0.14 9.86
CA VAL A 40 11.58 -0.44 10.92
C VAL A 40 12.06 -1.82 11.35
N ASN A 41 12.54 -2.65 10.40
CA ASN A 41 13.09 -3.97 10.69
C ASN A 41 14.36 -3.87 11.55
N GLU A 42 15.27 -2.97 11.21
CA GLU A 42 16.49 -2.71 12.00
C GLU A 42 16.14 -2.26 13.41
N HIS A 43 15.20 -1.34 13.56
CA HIS A 43 14.73 -0.90 14.86
C HIS A 43 14.09 -2.05 15.68
N ALA A 44 13.32 -2.93 15.02
CA ALA A 44 12.76 -4.12 15.67
C ALA A 44 13.87 -5.03 16.22
N ARG A 45 14.93 -5.23 15.44
CA ARG A 45 16.09 -6.05 15.86
C ARG A 45 16.87 -5.43 17.01
N GLU A 46 16.97 -4.10 17.07
CA GLU A 46 17.56 -3.37 18.19
C GLU A 46 16.73 -3.52 19.47
N MET A 47 15.40 -3.44 19.34
CA MET A 47 14.48 -3.59 20.49
C MET A 47 14.42 -5.04 21.03
N PHE A 48 14.58 -6.03 20.16
CA PHE A 48 14.44 -7.46 20.48
C PHE A 48 15.64 -8.26 19.95
N PRO A 49 16.84 -8.07 20.50
CA PRO A 49 18.05 -8.70 20.00
C PRO A 49 17.97 -10.23 20.12
N GLY A 50 18.39 -10.92 19.05
CA GLY A 50 18.40 -12.38 18.99
C GLY A 50 17.04 -13.04 18.74
N CYS A 51 15.96 -12.27 18.64
CA CYS A 51 14.64 -12.82 18.28
C CYS A 51 14.53 -13.01 16.76
N PRO A 52 13.88 -14.09 16.29
CA PRO A 52 13.55 -14.23 14.88
C PRO A 52 12.54 -13.17 14.45
N VAL A 53 12.71 -12.65 13.23
CA VAL A 53 11.87 -11.59 12.66
C VAL A 53 11.04 -12.14 11.51
N TYR A 54 9.73 -11.97 11.62
CA TYR A 54 8.77 -12.34 10.58
C TYR A 54 8.09 -11.09 10.03
N LEU A 55 8.11 -10.92 8.71
CA LEU A 55 7.34 -9.86 8.07
C LEU A 55 5.94 -10.35 7.69
N PHE A 56 4.95 -9.50 7.96
CA PHE A 56 3.57 -9.69 7.51
C PHE A 56 3.18 -8.53 6.61
N GLY A 57 2.68 -8.80 5.41
CA GLY A 57 2.16 -7.79 4.49
C GLY A 57 0.79 -8.15 3.96
N HIS A 58 -0.16 -7.20 4.03
CA HIS A 58 -1.50 -7.34 3.48
C HIS A 58 -1.73 -6.37 2.32
N SER A 59 -2.39 -6.80 1.25
CA SER A 59 -2.74 -5.99 0.08
C SER A 59 -1.51 -5.28 -0.51
N MET A 60 -1.49 -3.95 -0.59
CA MET A 60 -0.30 -3.19 -0.98
C MET A 60 0.92 -3.55 -0.12
N GLY A 61 0.74 -3.70 1.20
CA GLY A 61 1.81 -4.12 2.11
C GLY A 61 2.42 -5.48 1.72
N SER A 62 1.64 -6.37 1.10
CA SER A 62 2.15 -7.65 0.59
C SER A 62 3.11 -7.47 -0.59
N LEU A 63 2.87 -6.48 -1.44
CA LEU A 63 3.82 -6.11 -2.51
C LEU A 63 5.09 -5.50 -1.92
N VAL A 64 4.94 -4.64 -0.91
CA VAL A 64 6.09 -4.01 -0.22
C VAL A 64 6.99 -5.06 0.42
N VAL A 65 6.44 -6.01 1.20
CA VAL A 65 7.26 -7.02 1.88
C VAL A 65 7.87 -8.03 0.89
N ARG A 66 7.23 -8.32 -0.23
CA ARG A 66 7.81 -9.12 -1.32
C ARG A 66 8.97 -8.40 -1.99
N SER A 67 8.79 -7.12 -2.30
CA SER A 67 9.84 -6.26 -2.85
C SER A 67 11.02 -6.11 -1.87
N PHE A 68 10.74 -5.99 -0.57
CA PHE A 68 11.72 -6.01 0.50
C PHE A 68 12.53 -7.31 0.49
N THR A 69 11.86 -8.47 0.48
CA THR A 69 12.53 -9.78 0.53
C THR A 69 13.47 -10.00 -0.66
N LYS A 70 13.14 -9.49 -1.85
CA LYS A 70 14.05 -9.54 -3.01
C LYS A 70 15.40 -8.86 -2.78
N ARG A 71 15.47 -7.91 -1.84
CA ARG A 71 16.65 -7.05 -1.59
C ARG A 71 17.32 -7.35 -0.25
N TYR A 72 16.55 -7.78 0.72
CA TYR A 72 16.92 -7.84 2.14
C TYR A 72 16.47 -9.14 2.81
N ASP A 73 16.48 -10.26 2.08
CA ASP A 73 16.04 -11.57 2.59
C ASP A 73 16.79 -12.01 3.86
N SER A 74 18.08 -11.68 3.96
CA SER A 74 18.89 -11.97 5.14
C SER A 74 18.46 -11.21 6.41
N HIS A 75 17.58 -10.23 6.29
CA HIS A 75 17.06 -9.44 7.41
C HIS A 75 15.80 -10.04 8.05
N ILE A 76 15.29 -11.16 7.54
CA ILE A 76 14.08 -11.80 8.05
C ILE A 76 14.22 -13.32 8.13
N ASP A 77 13.51 -13.93 9.06
CA ASP A 77 13.45 -15.38 9.23
C ASP A 77 12.21 -16.00 8.57
N GLY A 78 11.25 -15.17 8.18
CA GLY A 78 10.07 -15.63 7.44
C GLY A 78 9.18 -14.49 6.94
N LEU A 79 8.33 -14.85 5.99
CA LEU A 79 7.44 -13.93 5.28
C LEU A 79 6.02 -14.45 5.26
N VAL A 80 5.06 -13.62 5.62
CA VAL A 80 3.62 -13.88 5.48
C VAL A 80 3.02 -12.88 4.50
N VAL A 81 2.44 -13.38 3.43
CA VAL A 81 1.83 -12.61 2.34
C VAL A 81 0.32 -12.86 2.35
N CYS A 82 -0.46 -11.81 2.62
CA CYS A 82 -1.92 -11.90 2.74
C CYS A 82 -2.61 -10.99 1.71
N GLY A 83 -3.62 -11.50 1.01
CA GLY A 83 -4.42 -10.71 0.06
C GLY A 83 -3.58 -10.02 -1.03
N SER A 84 -2.49 -10.65 -1.46
CA SER A 84 -1.56 -10.08 -2.42
C SER A 84 -2.22 -9.92 -3.78
N PRO A 85 -2.16 -8.74 -4.42
CA PRO A 85 -2.59 -8.57 -5.79
C PRO A 85 -1.81 -9.51 -6.72
N SER A 86 -2.52 -10.12 -7.67
CA SER A 86 -1.89 -10.92 -8.72
C SER A 86 -1.16 -10.03 -9.73
N ARG A 87 -0.27 -10.63 -10.50
CA ARG A 87 0.40 -9.95 -11.62
C ARG A 87 -0.65 -9.33 -12.55
N ASN A 88 -0.53 -8.03 -12.78
CA ASN A 88 -1.40 -7.30 -13.69
C ASN A 88 -0.60 -6.79 -14.90
N PRO A 89 -0.78 -7.36 -16.10
CA PRO A 89 -0.06 -6.92 -17.29
C PRO A 89 -0.37 -5.46 -17.68
N ALA A 90 -1.48 -4.89 -17.21
CA ALA A 90 -1.84 -3.50 -17.46
C ALA A 90 -1.15 -2.51 -16.49
N ALA A 91 -0.38 -2.97 -15.50
CA ALA A 91 0.28 -2.09 -14.53
C ALA A 91 1.19 -1.06 -15.19
N GLY A 92 1.96 -1.45 -16.21
CA GLY A 92 2.81 -0.53 -16.97
C GLY A 92 2.03 0.57 -17.68
N ALA A 93 0.90 0.22 -18.31
CA ALA A 93 0.01 1.21 -18.93
C ALA A 93 -0.64 2.12 -17.90
N GLY A 94 -1.05 1.56 -16.75
CA GLY A 94 -1.57 2.33 -15.61
C GLY A 94 -0.55 3.33 -15.07
N LYS A 95 0.71 2.92 -14.91
CA LYS A 95 1.81 3.81 -14.52
C LYS A 95 2.01 4.94 -15.54
N MET A 96 2.02 4.62 -16.83
CA MET A 96 2.18 5.64 -17.88
C MET A 96 1.06 6.67 -17.84
N LEU A 97 -0.19 6.23 -17.67
CA LEU A 97 -1.34 7.13 -17.50
C LEU A 97 -1.20 8.00 -16.25
N ALA A 98 -0.81 7.43 -15.12
CA ALA A 98 -0.56 8.18 -13.89
C ALA A 98 0.54 9.24 -14.08
N LYS A 99 1.62 8.89 -14.77
CA LYS A 99 2.72 9.81 -15.09
C LYS A 99 2.27 10.98 -15.97
N ILE A 100 1.47 10.73 -17.02
CA ILE A 100 0.93 11.78 -17.88
C ILE A 100 0.02 12.72 -17.07
N ILE A 101 -0.88 12.17 -16.27
CA ILE A 101 -1.78 12.99 -15.43
C ILE A 101 -0.98 13.81 -14.42
N ALA A 102 0.02 13.22 -13.78
CA ALA A 102 0.89 13.93 -12.83
C ALA A 102 1.69 15.05 -13.51
N ALA A 103 2.17 14.85 -14.73
CA ALA A 103 2.86 15.89 -15.50
C ALA A 103 1.96 17.08 -15.86
N LEU A 104 0.68 16.81 -16.15
CA LEU A 104 -0.29 17.85 -16.55
C LEU A 104 -0.95 18.54 -15.36
N LYS A 105 -1.20 17.83 -14.26
CA LYS A 105 -2.00 18.32 -13.12
C LYS A 105 -1.23 18.37 -11.80
N GLY A 106 0.03 17.97 -11.80
CA GLY A 106 0.87 17.87 -10.62
C GLY A 106 0.79 16.49 -9.95
N GLU A 107 1.87 16.10 -9.28
CA GLU A 107 2.03 14.78 -8.63
C GLU A 107 1.02 14.53 -7.50
N ARG A 108 0.53 15.61 -6.88
CA ARG A 108 -0.46 15.55 -5.78
C ARG A 108 -1.91 15.45 -6.28
N HIS A 109 -2.14 15.63 -7.59
CA HIS A 109 -3.48 15.41 -8.16
C HIS A 109 -3.94 13.98 -7.92
N ARG A 110 -5.21 13.83 -7.52
CA ARG A 110 -5.86 12.54 -7.26
C ARG A 110 -6.66 12.09 -8.50
N PRO A 111 -6.12 11.18 -9.31
CA PRO A 111 -6.75 10.78 -10.58
C PRO A 111 -7.89 9.78 -10.34
N ALA A 112 -9.10 10.28 -10.12
CA ALA A 112 -10.31 9.45 -9.88
C ALA A 112 -10.54 8.39 -10.96
N LEU A 113 -10.15 8.67 -12.21
CA LEU A 113 -10.24 7.69 -13.30
C LEU A 113 -9.37 6.46 -13.02
N ILE A 114 -8.14 6.66 -12.55
CA ILE A 114 -7.23 5.54 -12.22
C ILE A 114 -7.77 4.77 -11.02
N GLN A 115 -8.24 5.48 -9.99
CA GLN A 115 -8.89 4.86 -8.82
C GLN A 115 -10.04 3.94 -9.27
N LYS A 116 -10.92 4.45 -10.11
CA LYS A 116 -12.06 3.70 -10.63
C LYS A 116 -11.63 2.45 -11.40
N ILE A 117 -10.70 2.58 -12.34
CA ILE A 117 -10.21 1.45 -13.12
C ILE A 117 -9.54 0.39 -12.23
N ALA A 118 -8.80 0.82 -11.21
CA ALA A 118 -8.05 -0.07 -10.34
C ALA A 118 -8.93 -0.83 -9.34
N PHE A 119 -10.01 -0.21 -8.82
CA PHE A 119 -10.72 -0.72 -7.64
C PHE A 119 -12.22 -1.02 -7.85
N ASP A 120 -12.93 -0.37 -8.79
CA ASP A 120 -14.39 -0.56 -8.95
C ASP A 120 -14.76 -2.01 -9.27
N GLY A 121 -13.84 -2.74 -9.91
CA GLY A 121 -14.06 -4.15 -10.23
C GLY A 121 -14.31 -5.04 -9.01
N PHE A 122 -13.67 -4.73 -7.88
CA PHE A 122 -13.79 -5.53 -6.66
C PHE A 122 -15.19 -5.45 -6.04
N ASN A 123 -15.82 -4.27 -6.07
CA ASN A 123 -17.15 -4.07 -5.50
C ASN A 123 -18.30 -4.47 -6.43
N LYS A 124 -18.03 -4.82 -7.68
CA LYS A 124 -19.07 -5.09 -8.68
C LYS A 124 -20.08 -6.17 -8.26
N ARG A 125 -19.59 -7.23 -7.59
CA ARG A 125 -20.43 -8.33 -7.07
C ARG A 125 -21.27 -7.94 -5.86
N PHE A 126 -20.88 -6.88 -5.14
CA PHE A 126 -21.45 -6.43 -3.87
C PHE A 126 -22.08 -5.04 -3.99
N SER A 127 -22.35 -4.58 -5.23
CA SER A 127 -22.82 -3.22 -5.48
C SER A 127 -24.17 -2.88 -4.79
N SER A 128 -25.02 -3.89 -4.54
CA SER A 128 -26.27 -3.73 -3.79
C SER A 128 -26.07 -3.55 -2.29
N GLU A 129 -24.88 -3.86 -1.75
CA GLU A 129 -24.57 -3.78 -0.33
C GLU A 129 -23.88 -2.46 0.08
N GLY A 130 -23.59 -1.60 -0.90
CA GLY A 130 -22.98 -0.30 -0.70
C GLY A 130 -21.50 -0.23 -1.09
N PRO A 131 -20.84 0.91 -0.84
CA PRO A 131 -19.42 1.10 -1.18
C PRO A 131 -18.52 0.21 -0.30
N ASN A 132 -17.45 -0.29 -0.91
CA ASN A 132 -16.42 -1.11 -0.24
C ASN A 132 -16.94 -2.41 0.42
N ALA A 133 -18.14 -2.88 0.06
CA ALA A 133 -18.73 -4.10 0.63
C ALA A 133 -17.90 -5.37 0.35
N TRP A 134 -17.02 -5.33 -0.64
CA TRP A 134 -16.10 -6.42 -0.96
C TRP A 134 -15.00 -6.65 0.10
N LEU A 135 -14.78 -5.69 1.00
CA LEU A 135 -13.67 -5.75 1.98
C LEU A 135 -13.92 -6.76 3.11
N SER A 136 -15.19 -6.94 3.52
CA SER A 136 -15.52 -7.83 4.62
C SER A 136 -16.96 -8.33 4.51
N THR A 137 -17.20 -9.57 4.97
CA THR A 137 -18.55 -10.10 5.19
C THR A 137 -19.21 -9.51 6.42
N ASP A 138 -18.42 -8.96 7.34
CA ASP A 138 -18.93 -8.22 8.49
C ASP A 138 -19.24 -6.77 8.09
N LYS A 139 -20.53 -6.44 8.12
CA LYS A 139 -21.02 -5.10 7.74
C LYS A 139 -20.56 -3.99 8.70
N GLU A 140 -20.25 -4.32 9.95
CA GLU A 140 -19.70 -3.35 10.90
C GLU A 140 -18.29 -2.93 10.51
N ASN A 141 -17.44 -3.90 10.10
CA ASN A 141 -16.12 -3.61 9.58
C ASN A 141 -16.18 -2.71 8.34
N VAL A 142 -17.13 -2.97 7.42
CA VAL A 142 -17.32 -2.12 6.23
C VAL A 142 -17.77 -0.71 6.62
N ARG A 143 -18.68 -0.59 7.60
CA ARG A 143 -19.13 0.73 8.10
C ARG A 143 -17.98 1.51 8.73
N SER A 144 -17.21 0.86 9.61
CA SER A 144 -16.05 1.45 10.25
C SER A 144 -15.01 1.93 9.23
N TYR A 145 -14.71 1.10 8.22
CA TYR A 145 -13.81 1.46 7.13
C TYR A 145 -14.30 2.69 6.35
N ASN A 146 -15.60 2.73 6.02
CA ASN A 146 -16.18 3.84 5.27
C ASN A 146 -16.28 5.15 6.08
N ALA A 147 -16.32 5.05 7.39
CA ALA A 147 -16.37 6.20 8.31
C ALA A 147 -14.98 6.76 8.66
N ASP A 148 -13.93 5.97 8.45
CA ASP A 148 -12.56 6.38 8.80
C ASP A 148 -11.95 7.24 7.68
N PRO A 149 -11.58 8.51 7.96
CA PRO A 149 -10.95 9.38 6.98
C PRO A 149 -9.55 8.92 6.53
N LEU A 150 -8.93 7.98 7.28
CA LEU A 150 -7.66 7.36 6.94
C LEU A 150 -7.82 6.13 6.04
N CYS A 151 -9.06 5.78 5.66
CA CYS A 151 -9.38 4.65 4.81
C CYS A 151 -10.07 5.11 3.51
N GLY A 152 -9.95 4.34 2.44
CA GLY A 152 -10.73 4.52 1.21
C GLY A 152 -10.39 5.77 0.38
N TYR A 153 -9.41 6.56 0.74
CA TYR A 153 -9.01 7.75 -0.03
C TYR A 153 -8.36 7.38 -1.37
N CYS A 154 -8.53 8.26 -2.34
CA CYS A 154 -7.88 8.13 -3.63
C CYS A 154 -6.39 8.48 -3.52
N PHE A 155 -5.51 7.64 -4.02
CA PHE A 155 -4.08 7.96 -4.10
C PHE A 155 -3.82 9.14 -5.03
N THR A 156 -2.72 9.83 -4.79
CA THR A 156 -2.20 10.84 -5.69
C THR A 156 -1.59 10.21 -6.95
N GLY A 157 -1.30 11.00 -7.97
CA GLY A 157 -0.57 10.53 -9.16
C GLY A 157 0.77 9.87 -8.81
N ASN A 158 1.52 10.46 -7.87
CA ASN A 158 2.77 9.91 -7.34
C ASN A 158 2.54 8.57 -6.62
N GLY A 159 1.52 8.48 -5.76
CA GLY A 159 1.18 7.22 -5.07
C GLY A 159 0.76 6.11 -6.02
N PHE A 160 -0.04 6.42 -7.07
CA PHE A 160 -0.37 5.43 -8.10
C PHE A 160 0.85 4.97 -8.88
N MET A 161 1.76 5.87 -9.24
CA MET A 161 3.02 5.46 -9.88
C MET A 161 3.78 4.47 -9.01
N GLY A 162 3.93 4.75 -7.70
CA GLY A 162 4.58 3.86 -6.75
C GLY A 162 3.87 2.52 -6.58
N LEU A 163 2.53 2.51 -6.53
CA LEU A 163 1.74 1.27 -6.46
C LEU A 163 1.97 0.40 -7.71
N PHE A 164 1.92 0.99 -8.91
CA PHE A 164 2.16 0.24 -10.15
C PHE A 164 3.62 -0.25 -10.23
N ASP A 165 4.58 0.51 -9.72
CA ASP A 165 5.97 0.06 -9.64
C ASP A 165 6.12 -1.16 -8.71
N LEU A 166 5.49 -1.17 -7.54
CA LEU A 166 5.44 -2.33 -6.65
C LEU A 166 4.81 -3.55 -7.34
N MET A 167 3.72 -3.36 -8.10
CA MET A 167 3.08 -4.44 -8.85
C MET A 167 3.96 -5.00 -9.97
N MET A 168 4.82 -4.19 -10.56
CA MET A 168 5.75 -4.63 -11.62
C MET A 168 7.02 -5.24 -11.05
N ASP A 169 7.45 -4.81 -9.85
CA ASP A 169 8.64 -5.33 -9.18
C ASP A 169 8.41 -6.72 -8.57
N THR A 170 7.17 -7.09 -8.24
CA THR A 170 6.84 -8.35 -7.52
C THR A 170 6.14 -9.38 -8.40
#